data_f2de46618504a6aecb5603d3eb734b48
#
_entry.id   f2de46618504a6aecb5603d3eb734b48
#
_cell.length_a   1.000
_cell.length_b   1.000
_cell.length_c   1.000
_cell.angle_alpha   90.00
_cell.angle_beta   90.00
_cell.angle_gamma   90.00
#
_symmetry.space_group_name_H-M   'P 1'
#
loop_
_entity.id
_entity.type
_entity.pdbx_description
1 polymer ?
#
loop_
_entity_poly.entity_id
_entity_poly.type
_entity_poly.pdbx_seq_one_letter_code
_entity_poly.pdbx_strand_id
1 'polypeptide(L)'
;SKTPSYTKSVSWQHHPETELSRKHIDATWGIKERDIVVNSYDLTEEGKKYYKQDAAKNMRGENLGGFCFGKATVTDVSNFTEPSDAMGQKISRVTFTYKVSDIPDWAKSPEILNADRQIKKDVNSEHDGVKVTNVFLLTNNGWIHQKLFGK
;
A
#
# COMPACT_ATOMS: atom_id res chain seq x y z
N SER A 1 -11.77 -21.66 9.37
CA SER A 1 -11.12 -21.49 8.08
C SER A 1 -10.95 -20.01 7.80
N LYS A 2 -9.71 -19.56 7.75
CA LYS A 2 -9.38 -18.14 7.51
C LYS A 2 -9.49 -17.89 6.02
N THR A 3 -10.57 -17.26 5.60
CA THR A 3 -10.78 -16.90 4.20
C THR A 3 -9.92 -15.69 3.89
N PRO A 4 -9.04 -15.73 2.89
CA PRO A 4 -8.32 -14.54 2.44
C PRO A 4 -9.30 -13.47 1.97
N SER A 5 -8.86 -12.22 1.92
CA SER A 5 -9.67 -11.09 1.47
C SER A 5 -10.07 -11.16 -0.02
N TYR A 6 -9.57 -12.12 -0.75
CA TYR A 6 -9.85 -12.36 -2.17
C TYR A 6 -9.89 -13.85 -2.48
N THR A 7 -10.59 -14.22 -3.55
CA THR A 7 -10.55 -15.55 -4.15
C THR A 7 -9.66 -15.54 -5.40
N LYS A 8 -8.91 -16.61 -5.59
CA LYS A 8 -8.07 -16.79 -6.77
C LYS A 8 -8.84 -17.59 -7.82
N SER A 9 -8.97 -17.04 -9.03
CA SER A 9 -9.37 -17.80 -10.20
C SER A 9 -8.23 -17.85 -11.22
N VAL A 10 -8.11 -18.95 -11.95
CA VAL A 10 -7.17 -19.09 -13.05
C VAL A 10 -7.96 -18.99 -14.34
N SER A 11 -7.65 -17.99 -15.16
CA SER A 11 -8.24 -17.83 -16.48
C SER A 11 -7.17 -17.85 -17.56
N TRP A 12 -7.45 -18.54 -18.64
CA TRP A 12 -6.66 -18.46 -19.86
C TRP A 12 -7.27 -17.36 -20.72
N GLN A 13 -6.53 -16.28 -20.93
CA GLN A 13 -6.96 -15.24 -21.85
C GLN A 13 -6.19 -15.40 -23.17
N HIS A 14 -6.91 -15.81 -24.19
CA HIS A 14 -6.42 -15.86 -25.55
C HIS A 14 -6.98 -14.67 -26.32
N HIS A 15 -6.14 -13.65 -26.56
CA HIS A 15 -6.51 -12.48 -27.35
C HIS A 15 -5.86 -12.58 -28.73
N PRO A 16 -6.65 -12.79 -29.82
CA PRO A 16 -6.12 -12.90 -31.17
C PRO A 16 -5.27 -11.71 -31.62
N GLU A 17 -5.66 -10.51 -31.20
CA GLU A 17 -4.95 -9.26 -31.51
C GLU A 17 -3.56 -9.19 -30.84
N THR A 18 -3.46 -9.70 -29.62
CA THR A 18 -2.17 -9.78 -28.90
C THR A 18 -1.27 -10.87 -29.49
N GLU A 19 -1.85 -11.91 -30.07
CA GLU A 19 -1.10 -12.99 -30.72
C GLU A 19 -0.38 -12.49 -31.98
N LEU A 20 -1.08 -11.71 -32.82
CA LEU A 20 -0.46 -11.06 -33.98
C LEU A 20 0.67 -10.10 -33.60
N SER A 21 0.49 -9.30 -32.57
CA SER A 21 1.51 -8.40 -32.05
C SER A 21 2.71 -9.14 -31.47
N ARG A 22 2.48 -10.28 -30.78
CA ARG A 22 3.54 -11.14 -30.28
C ARG A 22 4.34 -11.78 -31.38
N LYS A 23 3.68 -12.36 -32.40
CA LYS A 23 4.36 -12.95 -33.55
C LYS A 23 5.24 -11.95 -34.28
N HIS A 24 4.78 -10.71 -34.39
CA HIS A 24 5.59 -9.63 -34.98
C HIS A 24 6.82 -9.29 -34.12
N ILE A 25 6.64 -9.17 -32.81
CA ILE A 25 7.73 -8.90 -31.85
C ILE A 25 8.70 -10.06 -31.84
N ASP A 26 8.21 -11.29 -31.79
CA ASP A 26 9.05 -12.51 -31.77
C ASP A 26 9.87 -12.66 -33.05
N ALA A 27 9.32 -12.37 -34.22
CA ALA A 27 10.03 -12.35 -35.48
C ALA A 27 11.13 -11.28 -35.54
N THR A 28 10.90 -10.11 -34.92
CA THR A 28 11.82 -8.97 -34.92
C THR A 28 12.94 -9.11 -33.88
N TRP A 29 12.65 -9.66 -32.70
CA TRP A 29 13.55 -9.68 -31.54
C TRP A 29 14.02 -11.08 -31.14
N GLY A 30 13.57 -12.14 -31.83
CA GLY A 30 13.93 -13.52 -31.51
C GLY A 30 13.32 -14.05 -30.21
N ILE A 31 12.27 -13.43 -29.71
CA ILE A 31 11.56 -13.82 -28.48
C ILE A 31 10.62 -14.98 -28.82
N LYS A 32 10.73 -16.10 -28.12
CA LYS A 32 9.83 -17.24 -28.31
C LYS A 32 8.49 -17.00 -27.62
N GLU A 33 7.40 -17.34 -28.34
CA GLU A 33 6.05 -17.34 -27.77
C GLU A 33 5.96 -18.38 -26.64
N ARG A 34 5.34 -17.99 -25.52
CA ARG A 34 5.08 -18.89 -24.39
C ARG A 34 3.72 -18.56 -23.77
N ASP A 35 3.06 -19.60 -23.32
CA ASP A 35 1.82 -19.46 -22.58
C ASP A 35 2.08 -18.85 -21.20
N ILE A 36 1.30 -17.84 -20.87
CA ILE A 36 1.34 -17.18 -19.56
C ILE A 36 0.06 -17.49 -18.81
N VAL A 37 0.18 -18.06 -17.63
CA VAL A 37 -0.95 -18.26 -16.74
C VAL A 37 -1.26 -16.93 -16.04
N VAL A 38 -2.43 -16.39 -16.29
CA VAL A 38 -2.92 -15.17 -15.63
C VAL A 38 -3.90 -15.57 -14.52
N ASN A 39 -3.64 -15.10 -13.32
CA ASN A 39 -4.55 -15.27 -12.20
C ASN A 39 -5.42 -14.03 -12.06
N SER A 40 -6.73 -14.21 -11.99
CA SER A 40 -7.66 -13.16 -11.61
C SER A 40 -8.12 -13.35 -10.15
N TYR A 41 -8.49 -12.26 -9.51
CA TYR A 41 -8.85 -12.27 -8.10
C TYR A 41 -10.10 -11.42 -7.90
N ASP A 42 -11.04 -11.96 -7.13
CA ASP A 42 -12.25 -11.27 -6.72
C ASP A 42 -12.25 -11.04 -5.19
N LEU A 43 -12.97 -10.00 -4.76
CA LEU A 43 -13.11 -9.73 -3.34
C LEU A 43 -14.04 -10.75 -2.68
N THR A 44 -13.59 -11.33 -1.57
CA THR A 44 -14.47 -12.08 -0.67
C THR A 44 -15.40 -11.12 0.08
N GLU A 45 -16.46 -11.63 0.69
CA GLU A 45 -17.33 -10.82 1.55
C GLU A 45 -16.57 -10.18 2.72
N GLU A 46 -15.59 -10.89 3.28
CA GLU A 46 -14.70 -10.31 4.29
C GLU A 46 -13.81 -9.21 3.72
N GLY A 47 -13.24 -9.41 2.53
CA GLY A 47 -12.39 -8.41 1.86
C GLY A 47 -13.14 -7.12 1.54
N LYS A 48 -14.41 -7.20 1.16
CA LYS A 48 -15.25 -6.02 0.86
C LYS A 48 -15.38 -5.06 2.05
N LYS A 49 -15.32 -5.54 3.28
CA LYS A 49 -15.39 -4.71 4.49
C LYS A 49 -14.21 -3.74 4.62
N TYR A 50 -13.08 -4.11 4.07
CA TYR A 50 -11.82 -3.36 4.17
C TYR A 50 -11.43 -2.66 2.87
N TYR A 51 -12.08 -2.99 1.75
CA TYR A 51 -11.74 -2.44 0.46
C TYR A 51 -12.29 -1.03 0.27
N LYS A 52 -11.44 -0.12 -0.20
CA LYS A 52 -11.80 1.24 -0.63
C LYS A 52 -11.27 1.49 -2.03
N GLN A 53 -12.14 2.02 -2.90
CA GLN A 53 -11.77 2.32 -4.29
C GLN A 53 -10.79 3.49 -4.42
N ASP A 54 -10.76 4.35 -3.41
CA ASP A 54 -9.97 5.58 -3.32
C ASP A 54 -8.92 5.54 -2.20
N ALA A 55 -8.41 4.35 -1.89
CA ALA A 55 -7.42 4.17 -0.82
C ALA A 55 -6.13 4.96 -1.05
N ALA A 56 -5.75 5.16 -2.31
CA ALA A 56 -4.59 5.94 -2.71
C ALA A 56 -4.83 6.62 -4.07
N LYS A 57 -3.89 7.46 -4.49
CA LYS A 57 -3.85 8.02 -5.85
C LYS A 57 -2.51 7.72 -6.49
N ASN A 58 -2.53 7.42 -7.79
CA ASN A 58 -1.31 7.31 -8.57
C ASN A 58 -0.75 8.71 -8.94
N MET A 59 0.38 8.74 -9.64
CA MET A 59 1.02 9.99 -10.05
C MET A 59 0.18 10.81 -11.04
N ARG A 60 -0.83 10.23 -11.68
CA ARG A 60 -1.77 10.89 -12.59
C ARG A 60 -3.02 11.41 -11.87
N GLY A 61 -3.12 11.21 -10.54
CA GLY A 61 -4.28 11.59 -9.74
C GLY A 61 -5.47 10.62 -9.83
N GLU A 62 -5.31 9.47 -10.49
CA GLU A 62 -6.33 8.44 -10.59
C GLU A 62 -6.43 7.65 -9.28
N ASN A 63 -7.64 7.31 -8.89
CA ASN A 63 -7.87 6.53 -7.67
C ASN A 63 -7.34 5.11 -7.82
N LEU A 64 -6.66 4.65 -6.78
CA LEU A 64 -6.21 3.27 -6.63
C LEU A 64 -6.99 2.62 -5.50
N GLY A 65 -7.56 1.47 -5.79
CA GLY A 65 -8.20 0.63 -4.79
C GLY A 65 -7.18 -0.01 -3.85
N GLY A 66 -7.60 -0.25 -2.62
CA GLY A 66 -6.76 -0.88 -1.62
C GLY A 66 -7.54 -1.31 -0.39
N PHE A 67 -6.87 -2.07 0.46
CA PHE A 67 -7.43 -2.50 1.74
C PHE A 67 -6.99 -1.55 2.84
N CYS A 68 -7.98 -1.01 3.57
CA CYS A 68 -7.74 -0.14 4.73
C CYS A 68 -8.17 -0.87 6.00
N PHE A 69 -7.23 -1.12 6.88
CA PHE A 69 -7.46 -1.82 8.14
C PHE A 69 -6.47 -1.35 9.21
N GLY A 70 -6.79 -1.69 10.45
CA GLY A 70 -5.96 -1.33 11.59
C GLY A 70 -6.11 0.12 12.03
N LYS A 71 -5.65 0.39 13.24
CA LYS A 71 -5.62 1.72 13.86
C LYS A 71 -4.22 2.01 14.35
N ALA A 72 -3.57 2.99 13.76
CA ALA A 72 -2.26 3.45 14.22
C ALA A 72 -2.42 4.42 15.41
N THR A 73 -1.66 4.19 16.46
CA THR A 73 -1.61 5.04 17.65
C THR A 73 -0.16 5.40 17.95
N VAL A 74 0.15 6.68 18.06
CA VAL A 74 1.47 7.15 18.49
C VAL A 74 1.62 6.86 19.97
N THR A 75 2.69 6.16 20.33
CA THR A 75 2.98 5.77 21.72
C THR A 75 4.11 6.60 22.34
N ASP A 76 4.98 7.17 21.52
CA ASP A 76 6.10 7.99 21.98
C ASP A 76 6.53 8.98 20.89
N VAL A 77 6.93 10.18 21.29
CA VAL A 77 7.60 11.17 20.46
C VAL A 77 9.02 11.37 21.02
N SER A 78 10.00 10.78 20.35
CA SER A 78 11.37 10.73 20.85
C SER A 78 12.14 12.02 20.57
N ASN A 79 11.88 12.66 19.43
CA ASN A 79 12.64 13.81 18.95
C ASN A 79 11.86 14.60 17.91
N PHE A 80 12.10 15.90 17.88
CA PHE A 80 11.68 16.79 16.79
C PHE A 80 12.71 17.87 16.57
N THR A 81 12.85 18.33 15.31
CA THR A 81 13.74 19.45 14.99
C THR A 81 13.05 20.77 15.24
N GLU A 82 13.86 21.79 15.58
CA GLU A 82 13.36 23.17 15.55
C GLU A 82 12.72 23.48 14.19
N PRO A 83 11.58 24.19 14.19
CA PRO A 83 10.93 24.58 12.95
C PRO A 83 11.85 25.38 12.05
N SER A 84 11.99 24.96 10.81
CA SER A 84 12.80 25.66 9.79
C SER A 84 11.96 25.98 8.57
N ASP A 85 12.35 27.03 7.83
CA ASP A 85 11.66 27.42 6.61
C ASP A 85 12.15 26.58 5.43
N ALA A 86 11.21 25.99 4.71
CA ALA A 86 11.46 25.28 3.48
C ALA A 86 10.37 25.61 2.45
N MET A 87 10.78 26.18 1.32
CA MET A 87 9.87 26.54 0.20
C MET A 87 8.67 27.42 0.64
N GLY A 88 8.90 28.37 1.55
CA GLY A 88 7.85 29.26 2.07
C GLY A 88 6.95 28.65 3.15
N GLN A 89 7.29 27.49 3.66
CA GLN A 89 6.53 26.81 4.73
C GLN A 89 7.47 26.46 5.89
N LYS A 90 6.92 26.47 7.11
CA LYS A 90 7.64 25.96 8.29
C LYS A 90 7.48 24.45 8.36
N ILE A 91 8.61 23.76 8.46
CA ILE A 91 8.67 22.30 8.58
C ILE A 91 9.39 21.90 9.87
N SER A 92 9.03 20.74 10.39
CA SER A 92 9.77 20.03 11.45
C SER A 92 9.85 18.54 11.10
N ARG A 93 11.00 17.93 11.41
CA ARG A 93 11.16 16.47 11.38
C ARG A 93 10.85 15.92 12.74
N VAL A 94 9.92 14.98 12.81
CA VAL A 94 9.50 14.36 14.05
C VAL A 94 9.80 12.88 14.01
N THR A 95 10.53 12.39 15.01
CA THR A 95 10.77 10.97 15.24
C THR A 95 9.82 10.48 16.31
N PHE A 96 8.99 9.52 15.97
CA PHE A 96 8.00 8.97 16.87
C PHE A 96 7.86 7.45 16.69
N THR A 97 7.29 6.81 17.70
CA THR A 97 6.96 5.40 17.68
C THR A 97 5.44 5.25 17.61
N TYR A 98 4.97 4.35 16.77
CA TYR A 98 3.56 4.00 16.70
C TYR A 98 3.34 2.49 16.82
N LYS A 99 2.15 2.12 17.23
CA LYS A 99 1.65 0.75 17.24
C LYS A 99 0.37 0.67 16.43
N VAL A 100 0.13 -0.46 15.80
CA VAL A 100 -1.10 -0.72 15.05
C VAL A 100 -1.92 -1.78 15.77
N SER A 101 -3.17 -1.46 16.07
CA SER A 101 -4.18 -2.36 16.62
C SER A 101 -5.26 -2.70 15.60
N ASP A 102 -6.21 -3.55 15.99
CA ASP A 102 -7.37 -3.92 15.17
C ASP A 102 -6.99 -4.48 13.79
N ILE A 103 -5.93 -5.28 13.74
CA ILE A 103 -5.45 -5.94 12.53
C ILE A 103 -6.26 -7.22 12.33
N PRO A 104 -6.97 -7.36 11.18
CA PRO A 104 -7.73 -8.56 10.90
C PRO A 104 -6.83 -9.78 10.72
N ASP A 105 -7.33 -10.96 11.07
CA ASP A 105 -6.57 -12.21 11.05
C ASP A 105 -5.99 -12.55 9.68
N TRP A 106 -6.72 -12.23 8.60
CA TRP A 106 -6.23 -12.50 7.25
C TRP A 106 -4.96 -11.69 6.91
N ALA A 107 -4.79 -10.48 7.46
CA ALA A 107 -3.61 -9.67 7.25
C ALA A 107 -2.37 -10.21 7.98
N LYS A 108 -2.57 -11.11 8.95
CA LYS A 108 -1.51 -11.79 9.71
C LYS A 108 -1.07 -13.10 9.05
N SER A 109 -1.64 -13.46 7.89
CA SER A 109 -1.26 -14.70 7.20
C SER A 109 0.18 -14.62 6.68
N PRO A 110 0.92 -15.73 6.68
CA PRO A 110 2.30 -15.77 6.20
C PRO A 110 2.45 -15.27 4.75
N GLU A 111 1.48 -15.56 3.89
CA GLU A 111 1.50 -15.13 2.50
C GLU A 111 1.46 -13.60 2.39
N ILE A 112 0.59 -12.94 3.14
CA ILE A 112 0.48 -11.48 3.17
C ILE A 112 1.74 -10.85 3.77
N LEU A 113 2.22 -11.38 4.91
CA LEU A 113 3.41 -10.85 5.58
C LEU A 113 4.69 -11.00 4.74
N ASN A 114 4.77 -12.01 3.90
CA ASN A 114 5.89 -12.20 2.98
C ASN A 114 5.78 -11.32 1.72
N ALA A 115 4.56 -11.00 1.30
CA ALA A 115 4.30 -10.17 0.12
C ALA A 115 4.45 -8.67 0.41
N ASP A 116 4.11 -8.21 1.60
CA ASP A 116 4.11 -6.79 1.95
C ASP A 116 4.91 -6.50 3.23
N ARG A 117 6.04 -5.79 3.04
CA ARG A 117 6.96 -5.44 4.14
C ARG A 117 6.34 -4.43 5.12
N GLN A 118 5.45 -3.54 4.63
CA GLN A 118 4.83 -2.55 5.50
C GLN A 118 3.81 -3.21 6.41
N ILE A 119 2.96 -4.09 5.86
CA ILE A 119 2.00 -4.87 6.65
C ILE A 119 2.76 -5.70 7.71
N LYS A 120 3.87 -6.32 7.33
CA LYS A 120 4.71 -7.07 8.29
C LYS A 120 5.21 -6.20 9.44
N LYS A 121 5.67 -4.98 9.15
CA LYS A 121 6.10 -4.02 10.20
C LYS A 121 4.93 -3.64 11.09
N ASP A 122 3.78 -3.34 10.50
CA ASP A 122 2.59 -2.91 11.24
C ASP A 122 2.05 -4.02 12.15
N VAL A 123 2.02 -5.26 11.67
CA VAL A 123 1.65 -6.44 12.49
C VAL A 123 2.63 -6.63 13.65
N ASN A 124 3.93 -6.54 13.39
CA ASN A 124 4.95 -6.70 14.42
C ASN A 124 5.03 -5.51 15.38
N SER A 125 4.43 -4.36 15.05
CA SER A 125 4.42 -3.16 15.88
C SER A 125 3.71 -3.34 17.24
N GLU A 126 2.85 -4.35 17.35
CA GLU A 126 2.12 -4.64 18.59
C GLU A 126 3.07 -4.88 19.77
N HIS A 127 4.23 -5.51 19.53
CA HIS A 127 5.22 -5.78 20.56
C HIS A 127 6.13 -4.57 20.83
N ASP A 128 6.94 -4.17 19.85
CA ASP A 128 8.02 -3.20 20.05
C ASP A 128 7.68 -1.80 19.50
N GLY A 129 6.57 -1.67 18.79
CA GLY A 129 6.25 -0.46 18.03
C GLY A 129 7.13 -0.30 16.79
N VAL A 130 6.80 0.67 15.96
CA VAL A 130 7.59 1.06 14.79
C VAL A 130 8.05 2.50 14.97
N LYS A 131 9.36 2.69 14.97
CA LYS A 131 9.98 4.02 15.05
C LYS A 131 10.15 4.58 13.64
N VAL A 132 9.65 5.78 13.42
CA VAL A 132 9.71 6.47 12.12
C VAL A 132 10.06 7.93 12.30
N THR A 133 10.64 8.52 11.26
CA THR A 133 10.86 9.96 11.17
C THR A 133 10.12 10.51 9.97
N ASN A 134 9.21 11.44 10.21
CA ASN A 134 8.40 12.08 9.18
C ASN A 134 8.50 13.60 9.25
N VAL A 135 8.21 14.24 8.12
CA VAL A 135 8.16 15.69 8.01
C VAL A 135 6.73 16.16 8.23
N PHE A 136 6.58 17.16 9.06
CA PHE A 136 5.33 17.87 9.32
C PHE A 136 5.45 19.31 8.85
N LEU A 137 4.34 19.86 8.36
CA LEU A 137 4.22 21.25 7.93
C LEU A 137 3.31 22.00 8.88
N LEU A 138 3.70 23.23 9.21
CA LEU A 138 2.85 24.12 10.00
C LEU A 138 1.81 24.77 9.10
N THR A 139 0.56 24.60 9.46
CA THR A 139 -0.61 25.20 8.79
C THR A 139 -1.39 26.07 9.78
N ASN A 140 -2.39 26.79 9.28
CA ASN A 140 -3.33 27.52 10.14
C ASN A 140 -4.14 26.61 11.09
N ASN A 141 -4.19 25.31 10.81
CA ASN A 141 -4.85 24.29 11.63
C ASN A 141 -3.86 23.48 12.49
N GLY A 142 -2.61 23.94 12.61
CA GLY A 142 -1.56 23.25 13.32
C GLY A 142 -0.63 22.43 12.43
N TRP A 143 0.13 21.53 13.04
CA TRP A 143 1.07 20.66 12.35
C TRP A 143 0.36 19.50 11.67
N ILE A 144 0.61 19.32 10.38
CA ILE A 144 0.08 18.20 9.61
C ILE A 144 1.22 17.41 8.96
N HIS A 145 1.00 16.11 8.80
CA HIS A 145 1.95 15.26 8.07
C HIS A 145 2.03 15.70 6.61
N GLN A 146 3.25 15.79 6.04
CA GLN A 146 3.48 16.27 4.67
C GLN A 146 2.62 15.57 3.60
N LYS A 147 2.33 14.27 3.76
CA LYS A 147 1.49 13.51 2.83
C LYS A 147 0.01 13.89 2.86
N LEU A 148 -0.42 14.62 3.86
CA LEU A 148 -1.81 15.10 4.01
C LEU A 148 -1.99 16.54 3.55
N PHE A 149 -0.90 17.24 3.25
CA PHE A 149 -0.95 18.62 2.77
C PHE A 149 -1.51 18.67 1.35
N GLY A 150 -2.57 19.46 1.16
CA GLY A 150 -3.23 19.60 -0.15
C GLY A 150 -4.23 18.47 -0.51
N LYS A 151 -4.62 17.65 0.47
CA LYS A 151 -5.68 16.65 0.31
C LYS A 151 -7.01 17.16 0.85
#